data_6ef76ea9811938a9f1618d4af175a96b
#
_entry.id   6ef76ea9811938a9f1618d4af175a96b
#
_cell.length_a   1.000
_cell.length_b   1.000
_cell.length_c   1.000
_cell.angle_alpha   90.00
_cell.angle_beta   90.00
_cell.angle_gamma   90.00
#
_symmetry.space_group_name_H-M   'P 1'
#
loop_
_entity.id
_entity.type
_entity.pdbx_description
1 polymer ?
#
loop_
_entity_poly.entity_id
_entity_poly.type
_entity_poly.pdbx_seq_one_letter_code
_entity_poly.pdbx_strand_id
1 'polypeptide(L)'
;MFGMATIEFFAIALFFISIFGLVTSNNAIKSIVFMTILNAAVITFWIAIGTREGRLPPIMETPYHIYMIGEMNDPVPQALMITAIVIGFSVTAINIIMMNTLFRRHKTSDWKTLYKMMREETVGSGQVLSDIVFEKDDSVEEGAK
;
A
#
# COMPACT_ATOMS: atom_id res chain seq x y z
N MET A 1 -5.26 -31.97 -7.78
CA MET A 1 -6.08 -31.58 -6.61
C MET A 1 -5.27 -30.98 -5.45
N PHE A 2 -4.05 -31.46 -5.19
CA PHE A 2 -3.17 -30.90 -4.13
C PHE A 2 -2.53 -29.54 -4.48
N GLY A 3 -2.36 -29.20 -5.76
CA GLY A 3 -1.62 -28.01 -6.16
C GLY A 3 -2.33 -26.69 -5.91
N MET A 4 -3.63 -26.57 -6.13
CA MET A 4 -4.36 -25.30 -5.97
C MET A 4 -4.66 -25.00 -4.51
N ALA A 5 -5.13 -25.98 -3.74
CA ALA A 5 -5.33 -25.82 -2.31
C ALA A 5 -4.05 -25.40 -1.56
N THR A 6 -2.88 -25.85 -2.03
CA THR A 6 -1.59 -25.42 -1.47
C THR A 6 -1.27 -23.97 -1.80
N ILE A 7 -1.55 -23.49 -3.01
CA ILE A 7 -1.33 -22.08 -3.40
C ILE A 7 -2.25 -21.15 -2.60
N GLU A 8 -3.54 -21.50 -2.47
CA GLU A 8 -4.49 -20.75 -1.64
C GLU A 8 -4.05 -20.68 -0.18
N PHE A 9 -3.62 -21.81 0.38
CA PHE A 9 -3.10 -21.86 1.75
C PHE A 9 -1.87 -20.97 1.93
N PHE A 10 -0.91 -21.00 1.01
CA PHE A 10 0.27 -20.14 1.06
C PHE A 10 -0.09 -18.66 0.91
N ALA A 11 -1.04 -18.31 0.04
CA ALA A 11 -1.49 -16.93 -0.11
C ALA A 11 -2.14 -16.39 1.18
N ILE A 12 -2.99 -17.19 1.82
CA ILE A 12 -3.61 -16.83 3.10
C ILE A 12 -2.56 -16.73 4.21
N ALA A 13 -1.62 -17.67 4.28
CA ALA A 13 -0.54 -17.63 5.27
C ALA A 13 0.34 -16.38 5.11
N LEU A 14 0.74 -16.05 3.88
CA LEU A 14 1.49 -14.83 3.58
C LEU A 14 0.70 -13.56 3.94
N PHE A 15 -0.61 -13.55 3.72
CA PHE A 15 -1.48 -12.43 4.09
C PHE A 15 -1.45 -12.17 5.60
N PHE A 16 -1.66 -13.20 6.42
CA PHE A 16 -1.62 -13.06 7.88
C PHE A 16 -0.22 -12.70 8.40
N ILE A 17 0.83 -13.30 7.85
CA ILE A 17 2.22 -12.98 8.22
C ILE A 17 2.53 -11.51 7.90
N SER A 18 2.07 -11.01 6.75
CA SER A 18 2.28 -9.62 6.35
C SER A 18 1.58 -8.62 7.25
N ILE A 19 0.33 -8.90 7.64
CA ILE A 19 -0.43 -8.06 8.60
C ILE A 19 0.27 -8.07 9.95
N PHE A 20 0.65 -9.25 10.46
CA PHE A 20 1.34 -9.36 11.73
C PHE A 20 2.68 -8.61 11.70
N GLY A 21 3.46 -8.77 10.63
CA GLY A 21 4.72 -8.06 10.44
C GLY A 21 4.54 -6.54 10.36
N LEU A 22 3.48 -6.07 9.70
CA LEU A 22 3.15 -4.65 9.58
C LEU A 22 2.84 -4.04 10.97
N VAL A 23 2.00 -4.71 11.75
CA VAL A 23 1.58 -4.23 13.10
C VAL A 23 2.75 -4.26 14.09
N THR A 24 3.60 -5.28 14.02
CA THR A 24 4.73 -5.45 14.95
C THR A 24 5.94 -4.59 14.56
N SER A 25 5.99 -4.05 13.35
CA SER A 25 7.13 -3.31 12.84
C SER A 25 7.23 -1.91 13.44
N ASN A 26 8.30 -1.65 14.20
CA ASN A 26 8.64 -0.31 14.70
C ASN A 26 9.51 0.50 13.71
N ASN A 27 9.97 -0.12 12.63
CA ASN A 27 10.84 0.52 11.65
C ASN A 27 10.08 0.76 10.35
N ALA A 28 10.09 2.01 9.88
CA ALA A 28 9.37 2.41 8.68
C ALA A 28 9.80 1.66 7.41
N ILE A 29 11.08 1.31 7.28
CA ILE A 29 11.57 0.53 6.14
C ILE A 29 10.99 -0.89 6.16
N LYS A 30 10.94 -1.53 7.34
CA LYS A 30 10.32 -2.85 7.49
C LYS A 30 8.83 -2.80 7.17
N SER A 31 8.12 -1.74 7.56
CA SER A 31 6.70 -1.55 7.24
C SER A 31 6.45 -1.52 5.74
N ILE A 32 7.31 -0.84 4.96
CA ILE A 32 7.21 -0.82 3.49
C ILE A 32 7.39 -2.22 2.90
N VAL A 33 8.35 -3.00 3.41
CA VAL A 33 8.57 -4.38 2.96
C VAL A 33 7.34 -5.25 3.23
N PHE A 34 6.77 -5.20 4.45
CA PHE A 34 5.56 -5.95 4.77
C PHE A 34 4.35 -5.51 3.96
N MET A 35 4.22 -4.22 3.65
CA MET A 35 3.19 -3.71 2.76
C MET A 35 3.31 -4.27 1.34
N THR A 36 4.54 -4.40 0.83
CA THR A 36 4.80 -5.01 -0.49
C THR A 36 4.46 -6.51 -0.50
N ILE A 37 4.80 -7.23 0.57
CA ILE A 37 4.46 -8.66 0.71
C ILE A 37 2.94 -8.83 0.80
N LEU A 38 2.25 -7.95 1.54
CA LEU A 38 0.80 -7.96 1.66
C LEU A 38 0.13 -7.80 0.28
N ASN A 39 0.60 -6.83 -0.51
CA ASN A 39 0.09 -6.63 -1.87
C ASN A 39 0.29 -7.88 -2.75
N ALA A 40 1.47 -8.51 -2.69
CA ALA A 40 1.75 -9.74 -3.42
C ALA A 40 0.84 -10.91 -2.96
N ALA A 41 0.58 -11.04 -1.66
CA ALA A 41 -0.31 -12.05 -1.10
C ALA A 41 -1.75 -11.91 -1.61
N VAL A 42 -2.27 -10.68 -1.65
CA VAL A 42 -3.62 -10.39 -2.18
C VAL A 42 -3.71 -10.75 -3.67
N ILE A 43 -2.72 -10.37 -4.46
CA ILE A 43 -2.68 -10.70 -5.89
C ILE A 43 -2.65 -12.22 -6.11
N THR A 44 -1.81 -12.94 -5.35
CA THR A 44 -1.73 -14.40 -5.43
C THR A 44 -3.06 -15.05 -5.06
N PHE A 45 -3.75 -14.53 -4.05
CA PHE A 45 -5.07 -15.02 -3.65
C PHE A 45 -6.12 -14.83 -4.75
N TRP A 46 -6.14 -13.67 -5.42
CA TRP A 46 -7.05 -13.44 -6.56
C TRP A 46 -6.78 -14.37 -7.74
N ILE A 47 -5.50 -14.65 -8.03
CA ILE A 47 -5.12 -15.61 -9.07
C ILE A 47 -5.63 -17.01 -8.70
N ALA A 48 -5.43 -17.43 -7.46
CA ALA A 48 -5.84 -18.74 -6.98
C ALA A 48 -7.36 -18.97 -7.13
N ILE A 49 -8.17 -17.95 -6.80
CA ILE A 49 -9.64 -18.02 -6.96
C ILE A 49 -10.04 -18.07 -8.44
N GLY A 50 -9.39 -17.29 -9.30
CA GLY A 50 -9.73 -17.18 -10.72
C GLY A 50 -9.28 -18.37 -11.56
N THR A 51 -8.33 -19.15 -11.08
CA THR A 51 -7.76 -20.27 -11.82
C THR A 51 -8.35 -21.60 -11.30
N ARG A 52 -8.88 -22.43 -12.19
CA ARG A 52 -9.39 -23.76 -11.86
C ARG A 52 -8.60 -24.82 -12.62
N GLU A 53 -8.28 -25.92 -11.96
CA GLU A 53 -7.56 -27.03 -12.58
C GLU A 53 -8.34 -27.60 -13.79
N GLY A 54 -7.61 -27.85 -14.88
CA GLY A 54 -8.17 -28.45 -16.09
C GLY A 54 -8.92 -27.48 -17.00
N ARG A 55 -8.98 -26.18 -16.67
CA ARG A 55 -9.56 -25.17 -17.54
C ARG A 55 -8.50 -24.49 -18.41
N LEU A 56 -8.91 -24.15 -19.62
CA LEU A 56 -8.05 -23.48 -20.60
C LEU A 56 -7.92 -21.98 -20.27
N PRO A 57 -6.80 -21.34 -20.65
CA PRO A 57 -6.68 -19.89 -20.56
C PRO A 57 -7.75 -19.22 -21.46
N PRO A 58 -8.27 -18.04 -21.09
CA PRO A 58 -9.33 -17.34 -21.82
C PRO A 58 -8.79 -16.65 -23.08
N ILE A 59 -8.27 -17.45 -24.02
CA ILE A 59 -7.74 -16.98 -25.30
C ILE A 59 -8.68 -17.50 -26.41
N MET A 60 -9.33 -16.57 -27.14
CA MET A 60 -10.16 -16.88 -28.28
C MET A 60 -9.37 -16.67 -29.57
N GLU A 61 -8.90 -17.72 -30.19
CA GLU A 61 -8.19 -17.63 -31.47
C GLU A 61 -9.13 -17.57 -32.69
N THR A 62 -10.35 -18.09 -32.56
CA THR A 62 -11.35 -18.11 -33.65
C THR A 62 -12.78 -18.08 -33.13
N PRO A 63 -13.77 -17.57 -33.92
CA PRO A 63 -15.19 -17.55 -33.54
C PRO A 63 -15.79 -18.93 -33.23
N TYR A 64 -15.13 -20.00 -33.65
CA TYR A 64 -15.59 -21.39 -33.47
C TYR A 64 -15.45 -21.89 -32.01
N HIS A 65 -14.65 -21.21 -31.19
CA HIS A 65 -14.42 -21.58 -29.78
C HIS A 65 -15.51 -21.13 -28.80
N ILE A 66 -16.61 -20.56 -29.30
CA ILE A 66 -17.77 -20.15 -28.47
C ILE A 66 -18.35 -21.33 -27.69
N TYR A 67 -18.23 -22.55 -28.18
CA TYR A 67 -18.71 -23.75 -27.50
C TYR A 67 -17.85 -24.20 -26.31
N MET A 68 -16.64 -23.63 -26.15
CA MET A 68 -15.69 -23.96 -25.08
C MET A 68 -15.71 -22.98 -23.92
N ILE A 69 -16.64 -22.02 -23.90
CA ILE A 69 -16.70 -20.97 -22.86
C ILE A 69 -16.81 -21.56 -21.43
N GLY A 70 -17.50 -22.72 -21.29
CA GLY A 70 -17.63 -23.41 -20.01
C GLY A 70 -16.34 -24.07 -19.48
N GLU A 71 -15.34 -24.26 -20.35
CA GLU A 71 -14.06 -24.90 -20.03
C GLU A 71 -12.92 -23.90 -19.82
N MET A 72 -13.19 -22.61 -20.00
CA MET A 72 -12.21 -21.52 -19.80
C MET A 72 -12.20 -21.02 -18.37
N ASN A 73 -11.04 -20.54 -17.94
CA ASN A 73 -10.89 -19.80 -16.68
C ASN A 73 -11.59 -18.44 -16.81
N ASP A 74 -12.02 -17.90 -15.67
CA ASP A 74 -12.62 -16.57 -15.60
C ASP A 74 -11.58 -15.50 -15.95
N PRO A 75 -11.80 -14.66 -16.98
CA PRO A 75 -10.87 -13.59 -17.34
C PRO A 75 -10.88 -12.40 -16.39
N VAL A 76 -11.95 -12.23 -15.59
CA VAL A 76 -12.12 -11.07 -14.71
C VAL A 76 -11.05 -10.99 -13.60
N PRO A 77 -10.76 -12.05 -12.83
CA PRO A 77 -9.69 -12.04 -11.85
C PRO A 77 -8.32 -11.76 -12.46
N GLN A 78 -8.06 -12.25 -13.67
CA GLN A 78 -6.79 -12.02 -14.37
C GLN A 78 -6.62 -10.55 -14.78
N ALA A 79 -7.67 -9.90 -15.27
CA ALA A 79 -7.65 -8.47 -15.59
C ALA A 79 -7.48 -7.60 -14.33
N LEU A 80 -8.18 -7.93 -13.25
CA LEU A 80 -8.05 -7.23 -11.96
C LEU A 80 -6.65 -7.35 -11.37
N MET A 81 -6.00 -8.50 -11.55
CA MET A 81 -4.62 -8.73 -11.11
C MET A 81 -3.65 -7.75 -11.78
N ILE A 82 -3.75 -7.54 -13.09
CA ILE A 82 -2.87 -6.61 -13.82
C ILE A 82 -3.02 -5.20 -13.24
N THR A 83 -4.25 -4.76 -13.00
CA THR A 83 -4.53 -3.46 -12.38
C THR A 83 -3.95 -3.38 -10.97
N ALA A 84 -4.11 -4.42 -10.16
CA ALA A 84 -3.57 -4.48 -8.79
C ALA A 84 -2.04 -4.43 -8.76
N ILE A 85 -1.35 -5.07 -9.73
CA ILE A 85 0.10 -5.01 -9.86
C ILE A 85 0.56 -3.58 -10.12
N VAL A 86 -0.07 -2.88 -11.05
CA VAL A 86 0.30 -1.49 -11.41
C VAL A 86 0.09 -0.55 -10.22
N ILE A 87 -1.05 -0.67 -9.53
CA ILE A 87 -1.34 0.13 -8.33
C ILE A 87 -0.33 -0.18 -7.23
N GLY A 88 -0.06 -1.45 -6.95
CA GLY A 88 0.89 -1.87 -5.93
C GLY A 88 2.31 -1.38 -6.19
N PHE A 89 2.75 -1.41 -7.44
CA PHE A 89 4.04 -0.85 -7.84
C PHE A 89 4.10 0.66 -7.61
N SER A 90 3.07 1.40 -8.03
CA SER A 90 2.99 2.85 -7.87
C SER A 90 2.99 3.26 -6.39
N VAL A 91 2.19 2.59 -5.56
CA VAL A 91 2.14 2.83 -4.11
C VAL A 91 3.49 2.54 -3.45
N THR A 92 4.15 1.45 -3.84
CA THR A 92 5.48 1.10 -3.31
C THR A 92 6.51 2.17 -3.67
N ALA A 93 6.50 2.68 -4.91
CA ALA A 93 7.40 3.73 -5.35
C ALA A 93 7.21 5.02 -4.53
N ILE A 94 5.97 5.44 -4.31
CA ILE A 94 5.64 6.62 -3.49
C ILE A 94 6.11 6.43 -2.04
N ASN A 95 5.87 5.26 -1.45
CA ASN A 95 6.30 4.95 -0.09
C ASN A 95 7.82 5.02 0.07
N ILE A 96 8.59 4.52 -0.91
CA ILE A 96 10.05 4.58 -0.91
C ILE A 96 10.54 6.03 -1.00
N ILE A 97 9.96 6.84 -1.89
CA ILE A 97 10.31 8.25 -2.05
C ILE A 97 10.01 9.02 -0.77
N MET A 98 8.83 8.83 -0.20
CA MET A 98 8.41 9.47 1.06
C MET A 98 9.35 9.09 2.20
N MET A 99 9.69 7.81 2.33
CA MET A 99 10.61 7.32 3.35
C MET A 99 12.02 7.91 3.18
N ASN A 100 12.53 7.97 1.95
CA ASN A 100 13.83 8.58 1.66
C ASN A 100 13.86 10.07 2.05
N THR A 101 12.78 10.80 1.77
CA THR A 101 12.64 12.20 2.14
C THR A 101 12.62 12.38 3.66
N LEU A 102 11.82 11.58 4.37
CA LEU A 102 11.77 11.58 5.84
C LEU A 102 13.12 11.22 6.47
N PHE A 103 13.79 10.20 5.93
CA PHE A 103 15.11 9.80 6.40
C PHE A 103 16.17 10.90 6.18
N ARG A 104 16.13 11.58 5.05
CA ARG A 104 17.04 12.72 4.79
C ARG A 104 16.81 13.86 5.77
N ARG A 105 15.55 14.12 6.15
CA ARG A 105 15.18 15.23 7.06
C ARG A 105 15.48 14.90 8.52
N HIS A 106 15.05 13.73 8.99
CA HIS A 106 15.10 13.37 10.42
C HIS A 106 16.21 12.40 10.80
N LYS A 107 16.95 11.82 9.82
CA LYS A 107 18.04 10.85 10.02
C LYS A 107 17.67 9.62 10.84
N THR A 108 16.38 9.27 10.90
CA THR A 108 15.85 8.12 11.63
C THR A 108 14.82 7.37 10.79
N SER A 109 14.74 6.05 10.99
CA SER A 109 13.70 5.18 10.40
C SER A 109 12.77 4.59 11.47
N ASP A 110 12.96 4.95 12.74
CA ASP A 110 12.12 4.46 13.83
C ASP A 110 10.84 5.29 13.94
N TRP A 111 9.68 4.63 13.84
CA TRP A 111 8.37 5.27 13.86
C TRP A 111 8.13 6.11 15.12
N LYS A 112 8.57 5.64 16.29
CA LYS A 112 8.35 6.34 17.56
C LYS A 112 9.10 7.66 17.60
N THR A 113 10.36 7.62 17.20
CA THR A 113 11.22 8.81 17.14
C THR A 113 10.76 9.78 16.06
N LEU A 114 10.40 9.25 14.89
CA LEU A 114 9.89 10.04 13.77
C LEU A 114 8.60 10.77 14.13
N TYR A 115 7.63 10.06 14.73
CA TYR A 115 6.37 10.64 15.16
C TYR A 115 6.56 11.74 16.21
N LYS A 116 7.49 11.54 17.15
CA LYS A 116 7.81 12.54 18.17
C LYS A 116 8.37 13.82 17.55
N MET A 117 9.34 13.69 16.63
CA MET A 117 9.93 14.85 15.93
C MET A 117 8.91 15.59 15.07
N MET A 118 8.08 14.89 14.32
CA MET A 118 7.03 15.50 13.51
C MET A 118 6.00 16.23 14.37
N ARG A 119 5.66 15.70 15.52
CA ARG A 119 4.75 16.34 16.47
C ARG A 119 5.34 17.63 17.06
N GLU A 120 6.61 17.60 17.43
CA GLU A 120 7.32 18.77 17.95
C GLU A 120 7.42 19.89 16.90
N GLU A 121 7.72 19.54 15.64
CA GLU A 121 7.70 20.50 14.53
C GLU A 121 6.30 21.12 14.31
N THR A 122 5.24 20.32 14.38
CA THR A 122 3.87 20.80 14.19
C THR A 122 3.44 21.74 15.32
N VAL A 123 3.77 21.41 16.56
CA VAL A 123 3.46 22.24 17.72
C VAL A 123 4.26 23.54 17.67
N GLY A 124 5.56 23.48 17.36
CA GLY A 124 6.40 24.68 17.19
C GLY A 124 5.91 25.61 16.08
N SER A 125 5.51 25.05 14.95
CA SER A 125 4.92 25.84 13.84
C SER A 125 3.59 26.47 14.22
N GLY A 126 2.76 25.79 15.01
CA GLY A 126 1.50 26.33 15.51
C GLY A 126 1.68 27.47 16.49
N GLN A 127 2.68 27.39 17.38
CA GLN A 127 3.02 28.49 18.30
C GLN A 127 3.52 29.70 17.53
N VAL A 128 4.44 29.54 16.59
CA VAL A 128 4.94 30.67 15.79
C VAL A 128 3.81 31.34 15.01
N LEU A 129 2.86 30.58 14.50
CA LEU A 129 1.70 31.13 13.76
C LEU A 129 0.79 31.96 14.71
N SER A 130 0.55 31.45 15.93
CA SER A 130 -0.26 32.15 16.93
C SER A 130 0.41 33.47 17.34
N ASP A 131 1.71 33.47 17.59
CA ASP A 131 2.46 34.65 17.99
C ASP A 131 2.44 35.74 16.90
N ILE A 132 2.57 35.36 15.62
CA ILE A 132 2.47 36.27 14.48
C ILE A 132 1.06 36.91 14.38
N VAL A 133 0.02 36.10 14.64
CA VAL A 133 -1.37 36.56 14.55
C VAL A 133 -1.66 37.57 15.68
N PHE A 134 -1.21 37.32 16.89
CA PHE A 134 -1.38 38.24 18.02
C PHE A 134 -0.60 39.53 17.81
N GLU A 135 0.65 39.49 17.38
CA GLU A 135 1.47 40.67 17.09
C GLU A 135 0.85 41.54 16.00
N LYS A 136 0.18 40.95 15.02
CA LYS A 136 -0.51 41.70 13.95
C LYS A 136 -1.78 42.38 14.45
N ASP A 137 -2.52 41.78 15.38
CA ASP A 137 -3.72 42.39 15.97
C ASP A 137 -3.35 43.59 16.82
N ASP A 138 -2.31 43.52 17.65
CA ASP A 138 -1.82 44.62 18.48
C ASP A 138 -1.35 45.82 17.62
N SER A 139 -0.70 45.53 16.48
CA SER A 139 -0.23 46.58 15.57
C SER A 139 -1.37 47.34 14.84
N VAL A 140 -2.52 46.68 14.65
CA VAL A 140 -3.72 47.29 14.05
C VAL A 140 -4.45 48.19 15.04
N GLU A 141 -4.48 47.84 16.33
CA GLU A 141 -5.10 48.67 17.37
C GLU A 141 -4.28 49.91 17.67
N GLU A 142 -2.94 49.87 17.62
CA GLU A 142 -2.06 50.99 17.86
C GLU A 142 -2.06 52.04 16.72
N GLY A 143 -2.31 51.57 15.49
CA GLY A 143 -2.45 52.47 14.31
C GLY A 143 -3.80 53.18 14.17
N ALA A 144 -4.79 52.83 15.01
CA ALA A 144 -6.16 53.37 14.96
C ALA A 144 -6.42 54.51 16.00
N LYS A 145 -5.40 54.89 16.75
CA LYS A 145 -5.44 56.08 17.67
C LYS A 145 -4.69 57.23 17.07
#